data_88877f9a309b388ace0929cbf8f71e55
#
_entry.id   88877f9a309b388ace0929cbf8f71e55
#
_cell.length_a   1.000
_cell.length_b   1.000
_cell.length_c   1.000
_cell.angle_alpha   90.00
_cell.angle_beta   90.00
_cell.angle_gamma   90.00
#
_symmetry.space_group_name_H-M   'P 1'
#
loop_
_entity.id
_entity.type
_entity.pdbx_description
1 polymer ?
#
loop_
_entity_poly.entity_id
_entity_poly.type
_entity_poly.pdbx_seq_one_letter_code
_entity_poly.pdbx_strand_id
1 'polypeptide(L)'
;IPARMQAQAAKNLQKLITDGLVEAGLTYSGAKAFSTPRRLALAVDGLTAESPTVKEERKGPKVGAPEQAIEGFLRGAGLTRDQLEERDTPKGAVYFASIEKTGRAADEIVSEVLERTVRNFPWPKSMRWGTGSLRWVRPLHSILCILEDEAGSRIVDVDIDGLKASDTTEGHRFMSAGRFSVSNFEQYDSQLKRAHVVLDSQERADHIWQDATNQAFASGLEVVEDAGLLAEVSGLVEWPVVLMGDIGADFLNLPPEVLQTSMKEHQKFFSVKNPKTGRIEKFVTVANIETRDNGATILA
;
A
#
# COMPACT_ATOMS: atom_id res chain seq x y z
N ILE A 1 0.04 -10.43 3.72
CA ILE A 1 0.81 -10.25 2.48
C ILE A 1 2.18 -10.89 2.70
N PRO A 2 2.65 -11.83 1.86
CA PRO A 2 3.98 -12.40 1.97
C PRO A 2 5.07 -11.33 1.90
N ALA A 3 6.11 -11.45 2.74
CA ALA A 3 7.15 -10.42 2.88
C ALA A 3 7.75 -9.98 1.53
N ARG A 4 8.12 -10.96 0.68
CA ARG A 4 8.71 -10.68 -0.64
C ARG A 4 7.77 -9.98 -1.65
N MET A 5 6.47 -9.92 -1.37
CA MET A 5 5.49 -9.23 -2.23
C MET A 5 5.20 -7.80 -1.74
N GLN A 6 5.50 -7.46 -0.49
CA GLN A 6 5.05 -6.24 0.15
C GLN A 6 5.57 -4.97 -0.54
N ALA A 7 6.87 -4.89 -0.78
CA ALA A 7 7.46 -3.70 -1.40
C ALA A 7 6.89 -3.41 -2.79
N GLN A 8 6.71 -4.46 -3.63
CA GLN A 8 6.12 -4.29 -4.95
C GLN A 8 4.63 -3.96 -4.87
N ALA A 9 3.90 -4.57 -3.92
CA ALA A 9 2.49 -4.26 -3.71
C ALA A 9 2.29 -2.80 -3.27
N ALA A 10 3.13 -2.29 -2.36
CA ALA A 10 3.09 -0.89 -1.95
C ALA A 10 3.33 0.07 -3.14
N LYS A 11 4.35 -0.20 -3.96
CA LYS A 11 4.62 0.59 -5.19
C LYS A 11 3.46 0.52 -6.18
N ASN A 12 2.89 -0.65 -6.39
CA ASN A 12 1.75 -0.83 -7.29
C ASN A 12 0.53 -0.07 -6.78
N LEU A 13 0.21 -0.16 -5.48
CA LEU A 13 -0.91 0.59 -4.90
C LEU A 13 -0.74 2.08 -5.11
N GLN A 14 0.43 2.62 -4.73
CA GLN A 14 0.73 4.05 -4.92
C GLN A 14 0.56 4.45 -6.38
N LYS A 15 1.21 3.75 -7.30
CA LYS A 15 1.16 4.08 -8.72
C LYS A 15 -0.27 4.02 -9.29
N LEU A 16 -0.99 2.93 -9.06
CA LEU A 16 -2.32 2.72 -9.64
C LEU A 16 -3.34 3.73 -9.12
N ILE A 17 -3.28 4.06 -7.85
CA ILE A 17 -4.18 5.07 -7.27
C ILE A 17 -3.79 6.46 -7.78
N THR A 18 -2.53 6.87 -7.68
CA THR A 18 -2.12 8.22 -8.09
C THR A 18 -2.30 8.46 -9.58
N ASP A 19 -1.97 7.48 -10.44
CA ASP A 19 -2.23 7.57 -11.87
C ASP A 19 -3.74 7.72 -12.15
N GLY A 20 -4.58 6.93 -11.47
CA GLY A 20 -6.02 7.00 -11.64
C GLY A 20 -6.63 8.33 -11.20
N LEU A 21 -6.13 8.91 -10.11
CA LEU A 21 -6.55 10.23 -9.63
C LEU A 21 -6.18 11.32 -10.64
N VAL A 22 -4.95 11.29 -11.17
CA VAL A 22 -4.47 12.24 -12.17
C VAL A 22 -5.21 12.10 -13.50
N GLU A 23 -5.47 10.88 -13.97
CA GLU A 23 -6.30 10.62 -15.17
C GLU A 23 -7.70 11.22 -15.04
N ALA A 24 -8.27 11.21 -13.84
CA ALA A 24 -9.57 11.81 -13.56
C ALA A 24 -9.53 13.33 -13.35
N GLY A 25 -8.36 13.95 -13.42
CA GLY A 25 -8.17 15.40 -13.31
C GLY A 25 -7.91 15.91 -11.89
N LEU A 26 -7.70 15.04 -10.90
CA LEU A 26 -7.27 15.44 -9.57
C LEU A 26 -5.75 15.65 -9.52
N THR A 27 -5.32 16.55 -8.64
CA THR A 27 -3.90 16.74 -8.33
C THR A 27 -3.65 16.50 -6.84
N TYR A 28 -2.41 16.17 -6.48
CA TYR A 28 -1.99 15.93 -5.10
C TYR A 28 -0.56 16.43 -4.89
N SER A 29 -0.16 16.65 -3.64
CA SER A 29 1.19 17.15 -3.31
C SER A 29 2.17 16.05 -2.93
N GLY A 30 1.70 14.95 -2.36
CA GLY A 30 2.52 13.83 -1.95
C GLY A 30 1.73 12.53 -1.81
N ALA A 31 2.42 11.40 -1.94
CA ALA A 31 1.83 10.09 -1.70
C ALA A 31 2.88 9.14 -1.13
N LYS A 32 2.52 8.37 -0.11
CA LYS A 32 3.38 7.35 0.48
C LYS A 32 2.57 6.09 0.78
N ALA A 33 3.08 4.97 0.27
CA ALA A 33 2.47 3.66 0.52
C ALA A 33 3.23 2.88 1.61
N PHE A 34 2.48 2.05 2.33
CA PHE A 34 2.96 1.24 3.44
C PHE A 34 2.46 -0.19 3.31
N SER A 35 3.24 -1.12 3.82
CA SER A 35 2.85 -2.53 3.85
C SER A 35 3.30 -3.24 5.10
N THR A 36 2.45 -4.13 5.58
CA THR A 36 2.73 -5.08 6.67
C THR A 36 2.28 -6.48 6.23
N PRO A 37 2.52 -7.53 7.00
CA PRO A 37 1.94 -8.84 6.73
C PRO A 37 0.42 -8.83 6.53
N ARG A 38 -0.28 -7.89 7.15
CA ARG A 38 -1.74 -7.85 7.19
C ARG A 38 -2.37 -6.63 6.53
N ARG A 39 -1.58 -5.61 6.13
CA ARG A 39 -2.06 -4.31 5.65
C ARG A 39 -1.36 -3.88 4.37
N LEU A 40 -2.09 -3.17 3.56
CA LEU A 40 -1.58 -2.38 2.46
C LEU A 40 -2.26 -1.01 2.55
N ALA A 41 -1.50 0.04 2.77
CA ALA A 41 -2.03 1.39 3.02
C ALA A 41 -1.37 2.43 2.11
N LEU A 42 -2.09 3.50 1.83
CA LEU A 42 -1.62 4.64 1.07
C LEU A 42 -2.14 5.92 1.74
N ALA A 43 -1.22 6.83 2.02
CA ALA A 43 -1.54 8.20 2.38
C ALA A 43 -1.30 9.10 1.17
N VAL A 44 -2.24 10.01 0.90
CA VAL A 44 -2.15 11.00 -0.18
C VAL A 44 -2.41 12.37 0.42
N ASP A 45 -1.45 13.27 0.27
CA ASP A 45 -1.50 14.62 0.81
C ASP A 45 -1.84 15.63 -0.28
N GLY A 46 -2.60 16.67 0.10
CA GLY A 46 -2.91 17.79 -0.77
C GLY A 46 -3.74 17.41 -1.99
N LEU A 47 -4.62 16.41 -1.85
CA LEU A 47 -5.56 16.03 -2.91
C LEU A 47 -6.57 17.16 -3.13
N THR A 48 -6.80 17.55 -4.41
CA THR A 48 -7.82 18.54 -4.75
C THR A 48 -9.22 18.01 -4.46
N ALA A 49 -10.12 18.89 -3.98
CA ALA A 49 -11.49 18.52 -3.59
C ALA A 49 -12.37 18.08 -4.78
N GLU A 50 -12.04 18.56 -5.98
CA GLU A 50 -12.75 18.24 -7.21
C GLU A 50 -11.82 18.33 -8.42
N SER A 51 -12.17 17.65 -9.49
CA SER A 51 -11.51 17.82 -10.78
C SER A 51 -12.01 19.10 -11.48
N PRO A 52 -11.18 19.76 -12.31
CA PRO A 52 -11.60 20.98 -13.00
C PRO A 52 -12.69 20.69 -14.03
N THR A 53 -13.58 21.66 -14.23
CA THR A 53 -14.47 21.67 -15.40
C THR A 53 -13.63 21.92 -16.64
N VAL A 54 -13.69 21.03 -17.60
CA VAL A 54 -12.92 21.11 -18.85
C VAL A 54 -13.85 21.39 -20.00
N LYS A 55 -13.53 22.43 -20.79
CA LYS A 55 -14.20 22.72 -22.07
C LYS A 55 -13.37 22.10 -23.18
N GLU A 56 -13.93 21.12 -23.86
CA GLU A 56 -13.33 20.46 -25.02
C GLU A 56 -14.02 20.97 -26.29
N GLU A 57 -13.26 21.59 -27.18
CA GLU A 57 -13.77 21.95 -28.50
C GLU A 57 -13.49 20.83 -29.49
N ARG A 58 -14.55 20.33 -30.13
CA ARG A 58 -14.43 19.37 -31.22
C ARG A 58 -14.85 19.99 -32.54
N LYS A 59 -13.96 19.88 -33.53
CA LYS A 59 -14.24 20.26 -34.89
C LYS A 59 -15.14 19.19 -35.54
N GLY A 60 -16.27 19.64 -36.03
CA GLY A 60 -17.26 18.81 -36.70
C GLY A 60 -17.19 18.88 -38.22
N PRO A 61 -18.25 18.38 -38.88
CA PRO A 61 -18.39 18.42 -40.35
C PRO A 61 -18.53 19.87 -40.86
N LYS A 62 -18.37 20.04 -42.17
CA LYS A 62 -18.59 21.33 -42.83
C LYS A 62 -20.07 21.74 -42.74
N VAL A 63 -20.30 23.04 -42.71
CA VAL A 63 -21.66 23.59 -42.87
C VAL A 63 -22.16 23.17 -44.25
N GLY A 64 -23.38 22.57 -44.28
CA GLY A 64 -23.93 21.98 -45.51
C GLY A 64 -23.51 20.54 -45.79
N ALA A 65 -22.81 19.88 -44.87
CA ALA A 65 -22.54 18.44 -44.97
C ALA A 65 -23.85 17.61 -44.93
N PRO A 66 -23.86 16.35 -45.45
CA PRO A 66 -25.04 15.48 -45.36
C PRO A 66 -25.54 15.34 -43.91
N GLU A 67 -26.87 15.34 -43.73
CA GLU A 67 -27.53 15.29 -42.43
C GLU A 67 -27.02 14.13 -41.55
N GLN A 68 -26.79 12.96 -42.17
CA GLN A 68 -26.21 11.79 -41.46
C GLN A 68 -24.86 12.08 -40.82
N ALA A 69 -24.01 12.91 -41.43
CA ALA A 69 -22.71 13.26 -40.90
C ALA A 69 -22.86 14.21 -39.69
N ILE A 70 -23.82 15.13 -39.76
CA ILE A 70 -24.12 16.07 -38.65
C ILE A 70 -24.74 15.31 -37.48
N GLU A 71 -25.71 14.44 -37.73
CA GLU A 71 -26.33 13.60 -36.70
C GLU A 71 -25.31 12.66 -36.03
N GLY A 72 -24.40 12.04 -36.79
CA GLY A 72 -23.33 11.20 -36.30
C GLY A 72 -22.38 11.98 -35.37
N PHE A 73 -22.04 13.21 -35.73
CA PHE A 73 -21.23 14.09 -34.93
C PHE A 73 -21.95 14.52 -33.64
N LEU A 74 -23.22 14.95 -33.72
CA LEU A 74 -24.05 15.31 -32.57
C LEU A 74 -24.19 14.15 -31.59
N ARG A 75 -24.46 12.94 -32.09
CA ARG A 75 -24.57 11.74 -31.26
C ARG A 75 -23.26 11.41 -30.58
N GLY A 76 -22.11 11.56 -31.26
CA GLY A 76 -20.78 11.34 -30.71
C GLY A 76 -20.33 12.42 -29.73
N ALA A 77 -20.89 13.64 -29.85
CA ALA A 77 -20.62 14.76 -28.95
C ALA A 77 -21.62 14.85 -27.77
N GLY A 78 -22.74 14.13 -27.82
CA GLY A 78 -23.83 14.23 -26.86
C GLY A 78 -24.54 15.58 -26.84
N LEU A 79 -24.58 16.27 -28.01
CA LEU A 79 -25.12 17.63 -28.15
C LEU A 79 -26.32 17.64 -29.09
N THR A 80 -27.09 18.73 -29.02
CA THR A 80 -28.16 19.08 -29.95
C THR A 80 -27.65 20.08 -30.99
N ARG A 81 -28.37 20.24 -32.09
CA ARG A 81 -27.93 21.07 -33.22
C ARG A 81 -27.80 22.55 -32.89
N ASP A 82 -28.61 23.05 -31.98
CA ASP A 82 -28.61 24.42 -31.47
C ASP A 82 -27.37 24.74 -30.59
N GLN A 83 -26.65 23.71 -30.19
CA GLN A 83 -25.39 23.85 -29.40
C GLN A 83 -24.14 23.85 -30.30
N LEU A 84 -24.30 23.75 -31.63
CA LEU A 84 -23.19 23.84 -32.56
C LEU A 84 -22.90 25.30 -32.90
N GLU A 85 -21.61 25.66 -32.87
CA GLU A 85 -21.13 26.95 -33.38
C GLU A 85 -20.61 26.79 -34.78
N GLU A 86 -21.05 27.69 -35.71
CA GLU A 86 -20.48 27.79 -37.02
C GLU A 86 -19.25 28.70 -37.00
N ARG A 87 -18.11 28.21 -37.44
CA ARG A 87 -16.87 29.02 -37.52
C ARG A 87 -16.28 28.90 -38.92
N ASP A 88 -15.90 30.06 -39.46
CA ASP A 88 -15.21 30.13 -40.76
C ASP A 88 -13.77 29.65 -40.62
N THR A 89 -13.36 28.77 -41.50
CA THR A 89 -11.98 28.31 -41.61
C THR A 89 -11.47 28.56 -43.04
N PRO A 90 -10.15 28.57 -43.28
CA PRO A 90 -9.60 28.74 -44.62
C PRO A 90 -10.10 27.70 -45.66
N LYS A 91 -10.72 26.60 -45.18
CA LYS A 91 -11.28 25.53 -46.01
C LYS A 91 -12.83 25.54 -46.06
N GLY A 92 -13.46 26.65 -45.58
CA GLY A 92 -14.91 26.84 -45.51
C GLY A 92 -15.44 26.76 -44.09
N ALA A 93 -16.70 27.10 -43.92
CA ALA A 93 -17.39 27.08 -42.64
C ALA A 93 -17.56 25.63 -42.12
N VAL A 94 -17.29 25.42 -40.84
CA VAL A 94 -17.40 24.12 -40.16
C VAL A 94 -18.10 24.28 -38.81
N TYR A 95 -18.80 23.24 -38.40
CA TYR A 95 -19.38 23.17 -37.07
C TYR A 95 -18.30 22.90 -36.00
N PHE A 96 -18.41 23.59 -34.89
CA PHE A 96 -17.66 23.32 -33.69
C PHE A 96 -18.62 22.98 -32.54
N ALA A 97 -18.28 21.94 -31.82
CA ALA A 97 -18.97 21.55 -30.60
C ALA A 97 -18.14 21.92 -29.39
N SER A 98 -18.68 22.75 -28.52
CA SER A 98 -18.08 23.02 -27.20
C SER A 98 -18.70 22.07 -26.18
N ILE A 99 -17.94 21.08 -25.73
CA ILE A 99 -18.39 20.09 -24.76
C ILE A 99 -17.81 20.49 -23.39
N GLU A 100 -18.70 20.84 -22.46
CA GLU A 100 -18.31 21.14 -21.10
C GLU A 100 -18.43 19.86 -20.25
N LYS A 101 -17.28 19.34 -19.78
CA LYS A 101 -17.24 18.27 -18.79
C LYS A 101 -17.13 18.91 -17.42
N THR A 102 -18.23 18.89 -16.67
CA THR A 102 -18.26 19.38 -15.30
C THR A 102 -17.27 18.63 -14.42
N GLY A 103 -16.58 19.34 -13.55
CA GLY A 103 -15.72 18.74 -12.53
C GLY A 103 -16.49 17.78 -11.64
N ARG A 104 -15.80 16.78 -11.14
CA ARG A 104 -16.36 15.73 -10.27
C ARG A 104 -15.71 15.82 -8.89
N ALA A 105 -16.49 15.56 -7.85
CA ALA A 105 -15.98 15.53 -6.48
C ALA A 105 -14.92 14.45 -6.28
N ALA A 106 -13.95 14.74 -5.43
CA ALA A 106 -12.87 13.78 -5.11
C ALA A 106 -13.41 12.46 -4.55
N ASP A 107 -14.46 12.48 -3.76
CA ASP A 107 -15.11 11.30 -3.17
C ASP A 107 -15.52 10.29 -4.25
N GLU A 108 -16.19 10.75 -5.30
CA GLU A 108 -16.64 9.90 -6.42
C GLU A 108 -15.44 9.30 -7.18
N ILE A 109 -14.46 10.15 -7.45
CA ILE A 109 -13.26 9.74 -8.20
C ILE A 109 -12.44 8.73 -7.39
N VAL A 110 -12.22 9.00 -6.10
CA VAL A 110 -11.49 8.09 -5.20
C VAL A 110 -12.19 6.75 -5.10
N SER A 111 -13.52 6.74 -4.96
CA SER A 111 -14.32 5.51 -4.91
C SER A 111 -14.10 4.65 -6.16
N GLU A 112 -14.26 5.23 -7.36
CA GLU A 112 -14.08 4.53 -8.63
C GLU A 112 -12.64 4.04 -8.84
N VAL A 113 -11.65 4.89 -8.55
CA VAL A 113 -10.24 4.56 -8.71
C VAL A 113 -9.83 3.44 -7.76
N LEU A 114 -10.29 3.48 -6.51
CA LEU A 114 -10.00 2.45 -5.51
C LEU A 114 -10.64 1.11 -5.89
N GLU A 115 -11.93 1.10 -6.27
CA GLU A 115 -12.62 -0.12 -6.70
C GLU A 115 -11.91 -0.74 -7.91
N ARG A 116 -11.64 0.05 -8.95
CA ARG A 116 -10.91 -0.39 -10.15
C ARG A 116 -9.54 -0.97 -9.80
N THR A 117 -8.81 -0.30 -8.92
CA THR A 117 -7.47 -0.73 -8.47
C THR A 117 -7.53 -2.04 -7.72
N VAL A 118 -8.45 -2.22 -6.78
CA VAL A 118 -8.57 -3.45 -5.99
C VAL A 118 -8.99 -4.61 -6.86
N ARG A 119 -9.96 -4.43 -7.78
CA ARG A 119 -10.43 -5.50 -8.66
C ARG A 119 -9.37 -5.98 -9.65
N ASN A 120 -8.48 -5.08 -10.09
CA ASN A 120 -7.46 -5.37 -11.10
C ASN A 120 -6.03 -5.37 -10.54
N PHE A 121 -5.87 -5.51 -9.23
CA PHE A 121 -4.56 -5.42 -8.59
C PHE A 121 -3.61 -6.53 -9.08
N PRO A 122 -2.38 -6.19 -9.54
CA PRO A 122 -1.47 -7.12 -10.18
C PRO A 122 -0.71 -8.01 -9.17
N TRP A 123 -1.43 -8.84 -8.44
CA TRP A 123 -0.83 -9.82 -7.55
C TRP A 123 -0.14 -10.94 -8.35
N PRO A 124 1.14 -11.27 -8.08
CA PRO A 124 1.80 -12.44 -8.69
C PRO A 124 1.07 -13.75 -8.37
N LYS A 125 0.51 -13.83 -7.17
CA LYS A 125 -0.36 -14.93 -6.72
C LYS A 125 -1.55 -14.35 -5.98
N SER A 126 -2.73 -14.81 -6.33
CA SER A 126 -3.98 -14.41 -5.70
C SER A 126 -4.89 -15.61 -5.52
N MET A 127 -5.87 -15.49 -4.64
CA MET A 127 -6.89 -16.50 -4.38
C MET A 127 -8.27 -15.88 -4.40
N ARG A 128 -9.29 -16.71 -4.54
CA ARG A 128 -10.68 -16.39 -4.25
C ARG A 128 -11.06 -17.01 -2.91
N TRP A 129 -12.05 -16.46 -2.27
CA TRP A 129 -12.62 -17.00 -1.02
C TRP A 129 -14.12 -16.80 -0.99
N GLY A 130 -14.81 -17.63 -0.20
CA GLY A 130 -16.26 -17.59 -0.12
C GLY A 130 -16.91 -17.81 -1.48
N THR A 131 -18.02 -17.11 -1.72
CA THR A 131 -18.79 -17.13 -2.98
C THR A 131 -18.51 -15.94 -3.88
N GLY A 132 -17.64 -15.01 -3.45
CA GLY A 132 -17.30 -13.78 -4.18
C GLY A 132 -16.43 -14.00 -5.40
N SER A 133 -16.35 -12.98 -6.24
CA SER A 133 -15.53 -12.98 -7.46
C SER A 133 -14.17 -12.35 -7.26
N LEU A 134 -13.98 -11.57 -6.19
CA LEU A 134 -12.75 -10.84 -5.93
C LEU A 134 -11.54 -11.76 -5.78
N ARG A 135 -10.46 -11.37 -6.42
CA ARG A 135 -9.16 -12.03 -6.30
C ARG A 135 -8.20 -11.12 -5.56
N TRP A 136 -7.66 -11.61 -4.45
CA TRP A 136 -6.68 -10.88 -3.64
C TRP A 136 -5.58 -11.83 -3.16
N VAL A 137 -4.47 -11.30 -2.65
CA VAL A 137 -3.36 -12.16 -2.16
C VAL A 137 -3.76 -13.06 -0.99
N ARG A 138 -4.67 -12.58 -0.14
CA ARG A 138 -5.32 -13.29 0.98
C ARG A 138 -6.71 -12.68 1.16
N PRO A 139 -7.66 -13.33 1.85
CA PRO A 139 -8.97 -12.75 2.10
C PRO A 139 -8.90 -11.32 2.62
N LEU A 140 -9.60 -10.41 1.95
CA LEU A 140 -9.72 -9.01 2.36
C LEU A 140 -10.82 -8.93 3.43
N HIS A 141 -10.51 -8.35 4.59
CA HIS A 141 -11.41 -8.31 5.74
C HIS A 141 -12.01 -6.92 5.99
N SER A 142 -11.31 -5.87 5.60
CA SER A 142 -11.77 -4.49 5.78
C SER A 142 -11.15 -3.56 4.75
N ILE A 143 -11.88 -2.50 4.43
CA ILE A 143 -11.42 -1.37 3.65
C ILE A 143 -11.57 -0.14 4.53
N LEU A 144 -10.49 0.64 4.66
CA LEU A 144 -10.50 1.93 5.30
C LEU A 144 -10.23 2.96 4.20
N CYS A 145 -11.17 3.88 3.98
CA CYS A 145 -11.02 4.95 3.00
C CYS A 145 -11.66 6.23 3.54
N ILE A 146 -10.81 7.21 3.84
CA ILE A 146 -11.20 8.48 4.46
C ILE A 146 -10.63 9.62 3.64
N LEU A 147 -11.44 10.65 3.42
CA LEU A 147 -11.01 11.97 2.98
C LEU A 147 -11.14 12.95 4.13
N GLU A 148 -10.13 13.79 4.30
CA GLU A 148 -10.09 14.86 5.28
C GLU A 148 -9.89 16.19 4.55
N ASP A 149 -10.66 17.19 4.93
CA ASP A 149 -10.57 18.58 4.48
C ASP A 149 -10.87 19.56 5.63
N GLU A 150 -10.97 20.84 5.34
CA GLU A 150 -11.27 21.88 6.35
C GLU A 150 -12.62 21.66 7.07
N ALA A 151 -13.56 20.94 6.45
CA ALA A 151 -14.86 20.62 7.05
C ALA A 151 -14.79 19.39 7.97
N GLY A 152 -13.68 18.65 7.95
CA GLY A 152 -13.45 17.46 8.75
C GLY A 152 -13.24 16.20 7.89
N SER A 153 -13.26 15.06 8.56
CA SER A 153 -13.06 13.77 7.91
C SER A 153 -14.38 13.09 7.56
N ARG A 154 -14.40 12.37 6.44
CA ARG A 154 -15.54 11.58 5.98
C ARG A 154 -15.11 10.28 5.36
N ILE A 155 -15.94 9.27 5.48
CA ILE A 155 -15.74 7.98 4.84
C ILE A 155 -16.14 8.11 3.37
N VAL A 156 -15.27 7.63 2.47
CA VAL A 156 -15.61 7.51 1.05
C VAL A 156 -16.48 6.27 0.85
N ASP A 157 -17.58 6.42 0.14
CA ASP A 157 -18.50 5.30 -0.14
C ASP A 157 -17.88 4.37 -1.19
N VAL A 158 -17.32 3.26 -0.71
CA VAL A 158 -16.71 2.20 -1.50
C VAL A 158 -17.32 0.87 -1.09
N ASP A 159 -17.81 0.10 -2.05
CA ASP A 159 -18.30 -1.27 -1.85
C ASP A 159 -17.65 -2.22 -2.83
N ILE A 160 -16.88 -3.17 -2.34
CA ILE A 160 -16.22 -4.18 -3.16
C ILE A 160 -16.67 -5.57 -2.71
N ASP A 161 -17.54 -6.19 -3.51
CA ASP A 161 -18.16 -7.50 -3.23
C ASP A 161 -18.85 -7.56 -1.86
N GLY A 162 -19.53 -6.47 -1.46
CA GLY A 162 -20.23 -6.34 -0.19
C GLY A 162 -19.34 -5.91 0.99
N LEU A 163 -18.05 -5.72 0.76
CA LEU A 163 -17.13 -5.17 1.75
C LEU A 163 -17.11 -3.65 1.63
N LYS A 164 -17.82 -2.98 2.54
CA LYS A 164 -17.92 -1.52 2.55
C LYS A 164 -16.73 -0.88 3.25
N ALA A 165 -16.30 0.26 2.73
CA ALA A 165 -15.33 1.10 3.40
C ALA A 165 -15.84 1.62 4.74
N SER A 166 -14.94 1.81 5.68
CA SER A 166 -15.22 2.34 7.00
C SER A 166 -14.06 3.20 7.50
N ASP A 167 -14.23 3.78 8.68
CA ASP A 167 -13.19 4.51 9.41
C ASP A 167 -12.49 3.62 10.46
N THR A 168 -12.83 2.33 10.54
CA THR A 168 -12.36 1.44 11.59
C THR A 168 -11.26 0.50 11.14
N THR A 169 -10.28 0.29 12.02
CA THR A 169 -9.19 -0.66 11.83
C THR A 169 -8.96 -1.51 13.09
N GLU A 170 -8.01 -2.42 13.03
CA GLU A 170 -7.60 -3.29 14.13
C GLU A 170 -6.11 -3.10 14.37
N GLY A 171 -5.65 -3.32 15.60
CA GLY A 171 -4.24 -3.38 15.93
C GLY A 171 -3.62 -4.75 15.67
N HIS A 172 -2.58 -5.04 16.42
CA HIS A 172 -1.87 -6.32 16.36
C HIS A 172 -2.80 -7.47 16.76
N ARG A 173 -2.74 -8.56 15.99
CA ARG A 173 -3.68 -9.68 16.11
C ARG A 173 -3.80 -10.28 17.52
N PHE A 174 -2.72 -10.30 18.28
CA PHE A 174 -2.66 -10.96 19.59
C PHE A 174 -2.46 -10.00 20.75
N MET A 175 -1.94 -8.79 20.51
CA MET A 175 -1.58 -7.83 21.55
C MET A 175 -2.50 -6.62 21.62
N SER A 176 -3.45 -6.50 20.70
CA SER A 176 -4.45 -5.44 20.70
C SER A 176 -5.84 -6.02 20.79
N ALA A 177 -6.72 -5.35 21.53
CA ALA A 177 -8.12 -5.74 21.67
C ALA A 177 -9.03 -4.85 20.83
N GLY A 178 -9.88 -5.48 20.00
CA GLY A 178 -10.97 -4.82 19.30
C GLY A 178 -10.56 -3.91 18.15
N ARG A 179 -11.58 -3.28 17.57
CA ARG A 179 -11.47 -2.30 16.50
C ARG A 179 -11.52 -0.89 17.08
N PHE A 180 -10.91 0.04 16.38
CA PHE A 180 -10.94 1.47 16.71
C PHE A 180 -11.12 2.32 15.46
N SER A 181 -11.78 3.48 15.62
CA SER A 181 -11.99 4.43 14.53
C SER A 181 -10.83 5.43 14.44
N VAL A 182 -10.57 5.87 13.23
CA VAL A 182 -9.58 6.90 12.92
C VAL A 182 -10.18 7.93 11.96
N SER A 183 -9.72 9.16 12.02
CA SER A 183 -10.23 10.26 11.21
C SER A 183 -9.25 10.68 10.10
N ASN A 184 -7.95 10.42 10.28
CA ASN A 184 -6.92 10.80 9.33
C ASN A 184 -5.70 9.88 9.44
N PHE A 185 -4.70 10.11 8.58
CA PHE A 185 -3.51 9.27 8.54
C PHE A 185 -2.64 9.39 9.81
N GLU A 186 -2.49 10.57 10.37
CA GLU A 186 -1.70 10.79 11.60
C GLU A 186 -2.31 10.01 12.77
N GLN A 187 -3.62 10.08 12.92
CA GLN A 187 -4.34 9.31 13.93
C GLN A 187 -4.25 7.80 13.66
N TYR A 188 -4.33 7.38 12.39
CA TYR A 188 -4.16 5.98 11.98
C TYR A 188 -2.80 5.44 12.42
N ASP A 189 -1.70 6.11 12.05
CA ASP A 189 -0.34 5.68 12.39
C ASP A 189 -0.11 5.67 13.91
N SER A 190 -0.49 6.75 14.61
CA SER A 190 -0.30 6.85 16.06
C SER A 190 -1.10 5.83 16.85
N GLN A 191 -2.34 5.54 16.45
CA GLN A 191 -3.17 4.52 17.11
C GLN A 191 -2.68 3.10 16.78
N LEU A 192 -2.21 2.84 15.57
CA LEU A 192 -1.58 1.57 15.22
C LEU A 192 -0.34 1.29 16.08
N LYS A 193 0.52 2.28 16.29
CA LYS A 193 1.69 2.15 17.18
C LYS A 193 1.27 1.81 18.61
N ARG A 194 0.25 2.46 19.16
CA ARG A 194 -0.32 2.12 20.48
C ARG A 194 -0.93 0.72 20.50
N ALA A 195 -1.40 0.25 19.36
CA ALA A 195 -1.99 -1.08 19.18
C ALA A 195 -0.97 -2.12 18.66
N HIS A 196 0.32 -1.91 18.91
CA HIS A 196 1.43 -2.80 18.58
C HIS A 196 1.56 -3.10 17.08
N VAL A 197 1.45 -2.06 16.25
CA VAL A 197 1.71 -2.14 14.81
C VAL A 197 2.59 -0.96 14.40
N VAL A 198 3.78 -1.24 13.91
CA VAL A 198 4.65 -0.28 13.22
C VAL A 198 4.35 -0.37 11.73
N LEU A 199 3.75 0.66 11.17
CA LEU A 199 3.25 0.65 9.80
C LEU A 199 4.38 0.73 8.76
N ASP A 200 5.38 1.59 9.02
CA ASP A 200 6.51 1.81 8.12
C ASP A 200 7.50 0.63 8.17
N SER A 201 7.76 0.01 7.01
CA SER A 201 8.68 -1.12 6.90
C SER A 201 10.12 -0.75 7.18
N GLN A 202 10.54 0.48 6.86
CA GLN A 202 11.88 0.96 7.15
C GLN A 202 12.06 1.16 8.66
N GLU A 203 11.07 1.75 9.34
CA GLU A 203 11.08 1.90 10.79
C GLU A 203 11.19 0.53 11.49
N ARG A 204 10.49 -0.50 10.99
CA ARG A 204 10.63 -1.87 11.52
C ARG A 204 12.03 -2.44 11.30
N ALA A 205 12.60 -2.25 10.10
CA ALA A 205 13.94 -2.73 9.78
C ALA A 205 15.01 -2.05 10.64
N ASP A 206 14.91 -0.73 10.82
CA ASP A 206 15.84 0.05 11.64
C ASP A 206 15.79 -0.39 13.11
N HIS A 207 14.58 -0.62 13.64
CA HIS A 207 14.38 -1.13 15.01
C HIS A 207 15.03 -2.51 15.17
N ILE A 208 14.76 -3.44 14.25
CA ILE A 208 15.34 -4.79 14.29
C ILE A 208 16.87 -4.71 14.28
N TRP A 209 17.43 -3.91 13.38
CA TRP A 209 18.87 -3.81 13.22
C TRP A 209 19.55 -3.18 14.44
N GLN A 210 18.95 -2.11 14.98
CA GLN A 210 19.48 -1.43 16.15
C GLN A 210 19.46 -2.34 17.39
N ASP A 211 18.34 -3.02 17.63
CA ASP A 211 18.22 -3.91 18.79
C ASP A 211 19.14 -5.13 18.67
N ALA A 212 19.22 -5.73 17.49
CA ALA A 212 20.11 -6.85 17.24
C ALA A 212 21.58 -6.49 17.47
N THR A 213 22.02 -5.35 16.93
CA THR A 213 23.37 -4.84 17.11
C THR A 213 23.69 -4.49 18.58
N ASN A 214 22.76 -3.87 19.28
CA ASN A 214 22.93 -3.54 20.69
C ASN A 214 23.07 -4.80 21.55
N GLN A 215 22.25 -5.83 21.34
CA GLN A 215 22.33 -7.09 22.08
C GLN A 215 23.65 -7.83 21.79
N ALA A 216 24.07 -7.88 20.52
CA ALA A 216 25.33 -8.50 20.14
C ALA A 216 26.53 -7.76 20.76
N PHE A 217 26.54 -6.43 20.67
CA PHE A 217 27.59 -5.59 21.27
C PHE A 217 27.72 -5.79 22.77
N ALA A 218 26.60 -5.85 23.48
CA ALA A 218 26.59 -6.12 24.93
C ALA A 218 27.22 -7.46 25.31
N SER A 219 27.28 -8.41 24.37
CA SER A 219 27.94 -9.72 24.50
C SER A 219 29.36 -9.76 23.92
N GLY A 220 29.89 -8.64 23.45
CA GLY A 220 31.19 -8.57 22.76
C GLY A 220 31.21 -9.23 21.37
N LEU A 221 30.05 -9.35 20.75
CA LEU A 221 29.84 -10.01 19.47
C LEU A 221 29.32 -9.01 18.42
N GLU A 222 29.23 -9.44 17.18
CA GLU A 222 28.74 -8.66 16.03
C GLU A 222 27.68 -9.43 15.25
N VAL A 223 26.61 -8.74 14.85
CA VAL A 223 25.62 -9.31 13.91
C VAL A 223 26.23 -9.33 12.52
N VAL A 224 26.08 -10.45 11.82
CA VAL A 224 26.47 -10.55 10.39
C VAL A 224 25.41 -9.80 9.57
N GLU A 225 25.85 -8.77 8.85
CA GLU A 225 24.98 -7.95 8.05
C GLU A 225 24.40 -8.75 6.87
N ASP A 226 23.08 -8.68 6.71
CA ASP A 226 22.34 -9.24 5.57
C ASP A 226 21.10 -8.39 5.30
N ALA A 227 21.24 -7.45 4.39
CA ALA A 227 20.16 -6.53 4.02
C ALA A 227 18.93 -7.26 3.42
N GLY A 228 19.15 -8.36 2.70
CA GLY A 228 18.07 -9.16 2.13
C GLY A 228 17.26 -9.89 3.21
N LEU A 229 17.95 -10.46 4.19
CA LEU A 229 17.32 -11.09 5.35
C LEU A 229 16.58 -10.06 6.20
N LEU A 230 17.17 -8.89 6.45
CA LEU A 230 16.54 -7.80 7.20
C LEU A 230 15.24 -7.34 6.54
N ALA A 231 15.25 -7.13 5.23
CA ALA A 231 14.06 -6.76 4.47
C ALA A 231 12.98 -7.86 4.53
N GLU A 232 13.36 -9.13 4.44
CA GLU A 232 12.41 -10.25 4.55
C GLU A 232 11.82 -10.34 5.96
N VAL A 233 12.65 -10.29 7.00
CA VAL A 233 12.23 -10.42 8.41
C VAL A 233 11.34 -9.24 8.82
N SER A 234 11.69 -8.01 8.45
CA SER A 234 10.85 -6.82 8.72
C SER A 234 9.46 -6.93 8.08
N GLY A 235 9.35 -7.69 6.97
CA GLY A 235 8.08 -7.99 6.31
C GLY A 235 7.29 -9.16 6.91
N LEU A 236 7.83 -9.88 7.91
CA LEU A 236 7.14 -10.97 8.60
C LEU A 236 6.41 -10.50 9.87
N VAL A 237 6.75 -9.34 10.39
CA VAL A 237 6.26 -8.83 11.68
C VAL A 237 5.59 -7.46 11.53
N GLU A 238 4.64 -7.16 12.42
CA GLU A 238 4.08 -5.83 12.61
C GLU A 238 4.64 -5.12 13.86
N TRP A 239 5.09 -5.91 14.83
CA TRP A 239 5.72 -5.45 16.08
C TRP A 239 6.97 -6.28 16.35
N PRO A 240 8.13 -5.82 15.90
CA PRO A 240 9.36 -6.59 16.04
C PRO A 240 9.81 -6.68 17.50
N VAL A 241 10.05 -7.90 17.96
CA VAL A 241 10.67 -8.22 19.24
C VAL A 241 11.94 -9.00 18.97
N VAL A 242 13.07 -8.39 19.19
CA VAL A 242 14.39 -8.96 18.87
C VAL A 242 14.89 -9.80 20.03
N LEU A 243 15.19 -11.05 19.76
CA LEU A 243 15.67 -12.03 20.73
C LEU A 243 17.00 -12.62 20.26
N MET A 244 17.96 -12.74 21.18
CA MET A 244 19.25 -13.36 20.91
C MET A 244 19.37 -14.68 21.68
N GLY A 245 19.70 -15.76 20.97
CA GLY A 245 19.84 -17.10 21.51
C GLY A 245 21.23 -17.68 21.30
N ASP A 246 21.53 -18.72 22.06
CA ASP A 246 22.78 -19.48 21.96
C ASP A 246 22.67 -20.60 20.94
N ILE A 247 23.77 -20.87 20.22
CA ILE A 247 23.87 -22.03 19.35
C ILE A 247 24.28 -23.23 20.21
N GLY A 248 23.55 -24.33 20.06
CA GLY A 248 23.86 -25.57 20.79
C GLY A 248 25.28 -26.04 20.53
N ALA A 249 25.93 -26.55 21.59
CA ALA A 249 27.35 -26.92 21.58
C ALA A 249 27.74 -27.88 20.45
N ASP A 250 26.84 -28.78 20.05
CA ASP A 250 27.04 -29.75 18.98
C ASP A 250 27.20 -29.10 17.58
N PHE A 251 26.68 -27.89 17.41
CA PHE A 251 26.73 -27.14 16.15
C PHE A 251 27.88 -26.15 16.06
N LEU A 252 28.49 -25.76 17.17
CA LEU A 252 29.57 -24.75 17.22
C LEU A 252 30.82 -25.13 16.42
N ASN A 253 30.99 -26.42 16.08
CA ASN A 253 32.13 -26.94 15.30
C ASN A 253 31.84 -26.93 13.80
N LEU A 254 30.64 -26.58 13.36
CA LEU A 254 30.32 -26.48 11.94
C LEU A 254 30.99 -25.24 11.30
N PRO A 255 31.35 -25.32 10.02
CA PRO A 255 31.86 -24.15 9.30
C PRO A 255 30.85 -22.98 9.39
N PRO A 256 31.35 -21.74 9.61
CA PRO A 256 30.48 -20.57 9.74
C PRO A 256 29.50 -20.39 8.57
N GLU A 257 29.93 -20.71 7.35
CA GLU A 257 29.12 -20.57 6.13
C GLU A 257 27.91 -21.53 6.13
N VAL A 258 28.10 -22.73 6.68
CA VAL A 258 27.03 -23.74 6.81
C VAL A 258 25.98 -23.25 7.82
N LEU A 259 26.42 -22.75 8.97
CA LEU A 259 25.53 -22.19 9.99
C LEU A 259 24.77 -21.00 9.46
N GLN A 260 25.45 -20.03 8.82
CA GLN A 260 24.82 -18.85 8.25
C GLN A 260 23.75 -19.22 7.22
N THR A 261 24.07 -20.10 6.29
CA THR A 261 23.14 -20.54 5.25
C THR A 261 21.92 -21.22 5.85
N SER A 262 22.14 -22.16 6.77
CA SER A 262 21.05 -22.90 7.41
C SER A 262 20.11 -21.98 8.19
N MET A 263 20.65 -21.11 9.02
CA MET A 263 19.88 -20.17 9.84
C MET A 263 19.12 -19.15 8.98
N LYS A 264 19.76 -18.60 7.95
CA LYS A 264 19.14 -17.65 7.03
C LYS A 264 18.00 -18.29 6.23
N GLU A 265 18.27 -19.40 5.53
CA GLU A 265 17.32 -19.96 4.57
C GLU A 265 16.14 -20.67 5.24
N HIS A 266 16.37 -21.37 6.32
CA HIS A 266 15.34 -22.20 6.96
C HIS A 266 14.66 -21.56 8.15
N GLN A 267 15.36 -20.73 8.93
CA GLN A 267 14.86 -20.18 10.18
C GLN A 267 14.66 -18.66 10.15
N LYS A 268 15.23 -17.96 9.16
CA LYS A 268 15.23 -16.50 9.07
C LYS A 268 15.92 -15.84 10.26
N PHE A 269 16.99 -16.46 10.76
CA PHE A 269 17.81 -15.96 11.85
C PHE A 269 19.05 -15.25 11.32
N PHE A 270 19.44 -14.17 12.02
CA PHE A 270 20.71 -13.51 11.79
C PHE A 270 21.82 -14.23 12.57
N SER A 271 22.95 -14.43 11.93
CA SER A 271 24.13 -14.99 12.57
C SER A 271 24.84 -13.91 13.40
N VAL A 272 25.32 -14.29 14.57
CA VAL A 272 26.09 -13.44 15.47
C VAL A 272 27.47 -14.06 15.66
N LYS A 273 28.50 -13.32 15.24
CA LYS A 273 29.89 -13.81 15.23
C LYS A 273 30.75 -13.14 16.30
N ASN A 274 31.76 -13.87 16.72
CA ASN A 274 32.84 -13.31 17.51
C ASN A 274 33.84 -12.61 16.56
N PRO A 275 34.08 -11.28 16.70
CA PRO A 275 34.95 -10.53 15.79
C PRO A 275 36.42 -10.97 15.87
N LYS A 276 36.85 -11.59 16.96
CA LYS A 276 38.24 -12.06 17.16
C LYS A 276 38.51 -13.41 16.52
N THR A 277 37.52 -14.31 16.55
CA THR A 277 37.69 -15.68 16.07
C THR A 277 37.01 -15.94 14.73
N GLY A 278 36.07 -15.08 14.32
CA GLY A 278 35.23 -15.27 13.14
C GLY A 278 34.15 -16.35 13.31
N ARG A 279 34.08 -17.03 14.45
CA ARG A 279 33.10 -18.10 14.71
C ARG A 279 31.72 -17.52 14.95
N ILE A 280 30.72 -18.24 14.50
CA ILE A 280 29.31 -17.94 14.82
C ILE A 280 29.02 -18.59 16.19
N GLU A 281 28.64 -17.76 17.16
CA GLU A 281 28.44 -18.20 18.54
C GLU A 281 26.98 -18.09 19.00
N LYS A 282 26.23 -17.15 18.41
CA LYS A 282 24.82 -16.88 18.74
C LYS A 282 24.01 -16.62 17.46
N PHE A 283 22.72 -16.56 17.64
CA PHE A 283 21.79 -16.10 16.59
C PHE A 283 20.85 -15.03 17.12
N VAL A 284 20.31 -14.22 16.21
CA VAL A 284 19.20 -13.30 16.49
C VAL A 284 17.99 -13.75 15.71
N THR A 285 16.87 -13.85 16.39
CA THR A 285 15.55 -14.05 15.81
C THR A 285 14.63 -12.88 16.13
N VAL A 286 13.58 -12.70 15.33
CA VAL A 286 12.60 -11.64 15.53
C VAL A 286 11.21 -12.25 15.68
N ALA A 287 10.65 -12.09 16.86
CA ALA A 287 9.27 -12.47 17.15
C ALA A 287 8.31 -11.33 16.80
N ASN A 288 7.05 -11.68 16.58
CA ASN A 288 5.97 -10.72 16.34
C ASN A 288 5.04 -10.59 17.57
N ILE A 289 5.55 -10.87 18.74
CA ILE A 289 4.78 -10.84 19.99
C ILE A 289 5.72 -10.64 21.18
N GLU A 290 5.30 -9.85 22.14
CA GLU A 290 5.92 -9.79 23.45
C GLU A 290 5.43 -10.95 24.29
N THR A 291 6.34 -11.66 24.93
CA THR A 291 6.02 -12.76 25.84
C THR A 291 6.29 -12.35 27.28
N ARG A 292 5.57 -12.96 28.24
CA ARG A 292 5.72 -12.66 29.67
C ARG A 292 7.08 -13.09 30.23
N ASP A 293 7.75 -14.00 29.56
CA ASP A 293 9.04 -14.57 29.92
C ASP A 293 10.22 -13.96 29.14
N ASN A 294 10.01 -12.78 28.55
CA ASN A 294 11.00 -12.09 27.72
C ASN A 294 11.60 -12.97 26.61
N GLY A 295 10.79 -13.84 26.02
CA GLY A 295 11.19 -14.66 24.89
C GLY A 295 11.82 -16.02 25.25
N ALA A 296 11.93 -16.37 26.53
CA ALA A 296 12.56 -17.64 26.94
C ALA A 296 11.89 -18.87 26.27
N THR A 297 10.57 -18.91 26.21
CA THR A 297 9.83 -20.00 25.52
C THR A 297 10.04 -19.99 24.00
N ILE A 298 10.35 -18.83 23.40
CA ILE A 298 10.62 -18.76 21.95
C ILE A 298 12.03 -19.24 21.63
N LEU A 299 12.97 -19.04 22.56
CA LEU A 299 14.39 -19.42 22.40
C LEU A 299 14.67 -20.88 22.78
N ALA A 300 13.79 -21.52 23.56
CA ALA A 300 13.89 -22.92 23.97
C ALA A 300 13.53 -23.88 22.80
#